data_41c9626f7b251df4cd77ea5f844e3d20
#
_entry.id   41c9626f7b251df4cd77ea5f844e3d20
#
_cell.length_a   1.000
_cell.length_b   1.000
_cell.length_c   1.000
_cell.angle_alpha   90.00
_cell.angle_beta   90.00
_cell.angle_gamma   90.00
#
_symmetry.space_group_name_H-M   'P 1'
#
loop_
_entity.id
_entity.type
_entity.pdbx_description
1 polymer ?
#
loop_
_entity_poly.entity_id
_entity_poly.type
_entity_poly.pdbx_seq_one_letter_code
_entity_poly.pdbx_strand_id
1 'polypeptide(L)'
;MEHCTVRKPFFCIMILASMVVLIFAIMGFLAARVNPNDNTIFLYAALGLPFTILFALILVIFFAFKRSFYFLISFFAIIINFQFITYNFSLGRIFNGNPSVESHKIKVATYNVHSFNFRKEYIPINDIADYISNEKVDILCMQEYTPNLYSDEETRNAFGNFDVMALRKSSMNEIGLVIYS
;
A
#
# COMPACT_ATOMS: atom_id res chain seq x y z
N MET A 1 31.88 31.95 -25.84
CA MET A 1 31.01 31.20 -26.79
C MET A 1 30.82 29.71 -26.49
N GLU A 2 31.40 29.17 -25.40
CA GLU A 2 31.35 27.71 -25.08
C GLU A 2 30.13 27.26 -24.29
N HIS A 3 29.36 28.16 -23.68
CA HIS A 3 28.22 27.78 -22.86
C HIS A 3 26.97 27.28 -23.63
N CYS A 4 26.93 27.37 -24.94
CA CYS A 4 25.75 27.00 -25.76
C CYS A 4 25.74 25.51 -26.15
N THR A 5 26.89 24.84 -26.17
CA THR A 5 27.03 23.48 -26.72
C THR A 5 26.61 22.39 -25.71
N VAL A 6 26.79 22.61 -24.42
CA VAL A 6 26.48 21.62 -23.36
C VAL A 6 24.98 21.57 -23.02
N ARG A 7 24.21 22.62 -23.34
CA ARG A 7 22.77 22.69 -22.98
C ARG A 7 21.89 21.76 -23.82
N LYS A 8 22.22 21.52 -25.09
CA LYS A 8 21.44 20.68 -26.00
C LYS A 8 21.45 19.20 -25.63
N PRO A 9 22.61 18.53 -25.41
CA PRO A 9 22.65 17.13 -25.05
C PRO A 9 21.96 16.86 -23.70
N PHE A 10 22.14 17.72 -22.69
CA PHE A 10 21.45 17.59 -21.40
C PHE A 10 19.92 17.63 -21.55
N PHE A 11 19.42 18.54 -22.38
CA PHE A 11 17.97 18.63 -22.63
C PHE A 11 17.43 17.37 -23.32
N CYS A 12 18.18 16.81 -24.29
CA CYS A 12 17.82 15.53 -24.93
C CYS A 12 17.80 14.36 -23.93
N ILE A 13 18.74 14.33 -23.00
CA ILE A 13 18.79 13.32 -21.92
C ILE A 13 17.51 13.43 -21.04
N MET A 14 17.08 14.63 -20.70
CA MET A 14 15.86 14.83 -19.92
C MET A 14 14.60 14.38 -20.66
N ILE A 15 14.52 14.57 -21.98
CA ILE A 15 13.42 14.04 -22.80
C ILE A 15 13.43 12.51 -22.79
N LEU A 16 14.60 11.89 -22.98
CA LEU A 16 14.74 10.43 -22.91
C LEU A 16 14.33 9.89 -21.53
N ALA A 17 14.77 10.55 -20.46
CA ALA A 17 14.35 10.22 -19.11
C ALA A 17 12.82 10.27 -18.93
N SER A 18 12.15 11.29 -19.50
CA SER A 18 10.69 11.38 -19.47
C SER A 18 10.00 10.22 -20.18
N MET A 19 10.55 9.77 -21.31
CA MET A 19 10.03 8.59 -22.02
C MET A 19 10.19 7.31 -21.21
N VAL A 20 11.36 7.12 -20.58
CA VAL A 20 11.61 5.98 -19.70
C VAL A 20 10.64 5.99 -18.51
N VAL A 21 10.47 7.13 -17.85
CA VAL A 21 9.52 7.30 -16.75
C VAL A 21 8.09 6.98 -17.19
N LEU A 22 7.68 7.41 -18.39
CA LEU A 22 6.36 7.10 -18.94
C LEU A 22 6.18 5.60 -19.17
N ILE A 23 7.19 4.91 -19.70
CA ILE A 23 7.15 3.45 -19.90
C ILE A 23 6.95 2.73 -18.56
N PHE A 24 7.75 3.07 -17.53
CA PHE A 24 7.61 2.49 -16.19
C PHE A 24 6.24 2.81 -15.57
N ALA A 25 5.72 4.00 -15.78
CA ALA A 25 4.40 4.41 -15.31
C ALA A 25 3.27 3.57 -15.97
N ILE A 26 3.36 3.32 -17.27
CA ILE A 26 2.41 2.45 -17.99
C ILE A 26 2.51 1.01 -17.49
N MET A 27 3.72 0.48 -17.32
CA MET A 27 3.93 -0.87 -16.79
C MET A 27 3.35 -1.02 -15.38
N GLY A 28 3.58 -0.05 -14.50
CA GLY A 28 3.03 -0.03 -13.15
C GLY A 28 1.50 0.02 -13.15
N PHE A 29 0.89 0.83 -14.02
CA PHE A 29 -0.55 0.88 -14.21
C PHE A 29 -1.14 -0.45 -14.69
N LEU A 30 -0.45 -1.14 -15.59
CA LEU A 30 -0.88 -2.43 -16.12
C LEU A 30 -0.64 -3.59 -15.15
N ALA A 31 0.19 -3.42 -14.12
CA ALA A 31 0.55 -4.48 -13.18
C ALA A 31 -0.66 -5.12 -12.48
N ALA A 32 -1.72 -4.34 -12.22
CA ALA A 32 -2.97 -4.86 -11.63
C ALA A 32 -3.74 -5.82 -12.57
N ARG A 33 -3.37 -5.89 -13.84
CA ARG A 33 -4.04 -6.71 -14.87
C ARG A 33 -3.20 -7.90 -15.34
N VAL A 34 -1.92 -7.94 -14.96
CA VAL A 34 -0.97 -8.99 -15.35
C VAL A 34 -0.75 -9.93 -14.18
N ASN A 35 -0.87 -11.22 -14.41
CA ASN A 35 -0.55 -12.21 -13.38
C ASN A 35 0.97 -12.18 -13.09
N PRO A 36 1.40 -11.92 -11.84
CA PRO A 36 2.82 -11.84 -11.50
C PRO A 36 3.59 -13.15 -11.73
N ASN A 37 2.90 -14.29 -11.74
CA ASN A 37 3.52 -15.58 -12.08
C ASN A 37 3.90 -15.69 -13.56
N ASP A 38 3.17 -14.99 -14.43
CA ASP A 38 3.44 -15.02 -15.87
C ASP A 38 4.51 -13.99 -16.25
N ASN A 39 4.53 -12.83 -15.57
CA ASN A 39 5.50 -11.79 -15.85
C ASN A 39 5.78 -10.89 -14.62
N THR A 40 6.91 -11.14 -13.98
CA THR A 40 7.34 -10.41 -12.76
C THR A 40 7.80 -8.97 -13.01
N ILE A 41 8.10 -8.60 -14.27
CA ILE A 41 8.58 -7.24 -14.60
C ILE A 41 7.54 -6.18 -14.22
N PHE A 42 6.25 -6.47 -14.46
CA PHE A 42 5.16 -5.56 -14.08
C PHE A 42 5.05 -5.39 -12.57
N LEU A 43 5.32 -6.45 -11.79
CA LEU A 43 5.35 -6.37 -10.32
C LEU A 43 6.45 -5.41 -9.85
N TYR A 44 7.66 -5.51 -10.40
CA TYR A 44 8.76 -4.59 -10.05
C TYR A 44 8.45 -3.15 -10.47
N ALA A 45 7.80 -2.95 -11.63
CA ALA A 45 7.36 -1.63 -12.05
C ALA A 45 6.32 -1.04 -11.08
N ALA A 46 5.37 -1.86 -10.57
CA ALA A 46 4.40 -1.43 -9.58
C ALA A 46 5.04 -1.06 -8.25
N LEU A 47 6.00 -1.84 -7.75
CA LEU A 47 6.77 -1.53 -6.54
C LEU A 47 7.57 -0.23 -6.70
N GLY A 48 8.06 0.06 -7.91
CA GLY A 48 8.78 1.28 -8.24
C GLY A 48 7.90 2.51 -8.50
N LEU A 49 6.56 2.38 -8.53
CA LEU A 49 5.65 3.49 -8.85
C LEU A 49 5.83 4.75 -8.00
N PRO A 50 6.04 4.69 -6.67
CA PRO A 50 6.26 5.89 -5.88
C PRO A 50 7.44 6.72 -6.38
N PHE A 51 8.55 6.06 -6.73
CA PHE A 51 9.74 6.70 -7.27
C PHE A 51 9.49 7.22 -8.70
N THR A 52 8.80 6.43 -9.52
CA THR A 52 8.42 6.81 -10.89
C THR A 52 7.59 8.10 -10.88
N ILE A 53 6.61 8.22 -9.98
CA ILE A 53 5.77 9.41 -9.84
C ILE A 53 6.59 10.61 -9.35
N LEU A 54 7.49 10.40 -8.39
CA LEU A 54 8.38 11.45 -7.90
C LEU A 54 9.29 11.99 -9.02
N PHE A 55 9.90 11.11 -9.81
CA PHE A 55 10.71 11.51 -10.96
C PHE A 55 9.88 12.19 -12.04
N ALA A 56 8.66 11.70 -12.31
CA ALA A 56 7.75 12.37 -13.24
C ALA A 56 7.46 13.80 -12.79
N LEU A 57 7.19 14.02 -11.50
CA LEU A 57 6.93 15.35 -10.95
C LEU A 57 8.15 16.29 -11.13
N ILE A 58 9.35 15.81 -10.84
CA ILE A 58 10.59 16.57 -11.04
C ILE A 58 10.75 16.98 -12.50
N LEU A 59 10.49 16.07 -13.44
CA LEU A 59 10.59 16.34 -14.88
C LEU A 59 9.50 17.31 -15.37
N VAL A 60 8.28 17.22 -14.84
CA VAL A 60 7.21 18.21 -15.11
C VAL A 60 7.68 19.60 -14.70
N ILE A 61 8.19 19.75 -13.47
CA ILE A 61 8.69 21.03 -12.96
C ILE A 61 9.85 21.53 -13.80
N PHE A 62 10.81 20.68 -14.14
CA PHE A 62 11.97 21.04 -14.97
C PHE A 62 11.54 21.58 -16.34
N PHE A 63 10.65 20.87 -17.06
CA PHE A 63 10.20 21.31 -18.39
C PHE A 63 9.26 22.51 -18.32
N ALA A 64 8.47 22.66 -17.24
CA ALA A 64 7.66 23.85 -17.02
C ALA A 64 8.54 25.12 -16.88
N PHE A 65 9.62 25.05 -16.08
CA PHE A 65 10.59 26.15 -15.99
C PHE A 65 11.29 26.46 -17.32
N LYS A 66 11.48 25.44 -18.16
CA LYS A 66 12.03 25.62 -19.52
C LYS A 66 10.99 26.08 -20.53
N ARG A 67 9.73 26.27 -20.12
CA ARG A 67 8.58 26.62 -21.02
C ARG A 67 8.50 25.68 -22.22
N SER A 68 8.72 24.40 -22.00
CA SER A 68 8.78 23.36 -23.03
C SER A 68 7.59 22.41 -22.90
N PHE A 69 6.91 22.12 -24.00
CA PHE A 69 5.76 21.19 -24.05
C PHE A 69 6.12 19.73 -23.68
N TYR A 70 7.40 19.38 -23.56
CA TYR A 70 7.81 18.04 -23.14
C TYR A 70 7.36 17.69 -21.70
N PHE A 71 6.94 18.68 -20.89
CA PHE A 71 6.32 18.40 -19.58
C PHE A 71 5.10 17.49 -19.71
N LEU A 72 4.38 17.50 -20.84
CA LEU A 72 3.19 16.70 -21.07
C LEU A 72 3.48 15.18 -20.98
N ILE A 73 4.68 14.72 -21.34
CA ILE A 73 5.07 13.31 -21.29
C ILE A 73 5.05 12.83 -19.84
N SER A 74 5.73 13.56 -18.95
CA SER A 74 5.80 13.20 -17.53
C SER A 74 4.48 13.50 -16.81
N PHE A 75 3.73 14.51 -17.22
CA PHE A 75 2.41 14.82 -16.69
C PHE A 75 1.41 13.69 -16.99
N PHE A 76 1.47 13.14 -18.20
CA PHE A 76 0.64 11.98 -18.55
C PHE A 76 0.98 10.75 -17.72
N ALA A 77 2.26 10.51 -17.38
CA ALA A 77 2.68 9.44 -16.47
C ALA A 77 2.04 9.56 -15.07
N ILE A 78 1.86 10.79 -14.58
CA ILE A 78 1.17 11.07 -13.30
C ILE A 78 -0.34 10.79 -13.43
N ILE A 79 -0.96 11.27 -14.52
CA ILE A 79 -2.42 11.14 -14.73
C ILE A 79 -2.85 9.67 -14.79
N ILE A 80 -2.17 8.83 -15.55
CA ILE A 80 -2.54 7.39 -15.67
C ILE A 80 -2.43 6.65 -14.33
N ASN A 81 -1.62 7.14 -13.41
CA ASN A 81 -1.45 6.58 -12.06
C ASN A 81 -2.17 7.39 -10.97
N PHE A 82 -3.09 8.29 -11.33
CA PHE A 82 -3.79 9.14 -10.38
C PHE A 82 -4.53 8.34 -9.30
N GLN A 83 -5.13 7.23 -9.68
CA GLN A 83 -5.81 6.33 -8.75
C GLN A 83 -4.83 5.76 -7.71
N PHE A 84 -3.64 5.34 -8.12
CA PHE A 84 -2.59 4.92 -7.18
C PHE A 84 -2.22 6.03 -6.20
N ILE A 85 -2.09 7.27 -6.68
CA ILE A 85 -1.76 8.44 -5.84
C ILE A 85 -2.86 8.67 -4.81
N THR A 86 -4.13 8.67 -5.21
CA THR A 86 -5.27 8.93 -4.30
C THR A 86 -5.41 7.88 -3.22
N TYR A 87 -5.16 6.60 -3.54
CA TYR A 87 -5.22 5.53 -2.56
C TYR A 87 -4.07 5.57 -1.54
N ASN A 88 -2.85 5.90 -1.99
CA ASN A 88 -1.68 5.86 -1.10
C ASN A 88 -1.50 7.13 -0.28
N PHE A 89 -1.92 8.29 -0.79
CA PHE A 89 -1.70 9.58 -0.12
C PHE A 89 -2.95 10.15 0.56
N SER A 90 -4.07 9.40 0.60
CA SER A 90 -5.33 9.80 1.27
C SER A 90 -5.78 11.24 0.94
N LEU A 91 -5.55 11.67 -0.30
CA LEU A 91 -5.88 13.02 -0.76
C LEU A 91 -7.36 13.37 -0.57
N GLY A 92 -8.23 12.36 -0.49
CA GLY A 92 -9.66 12.54 -0.21
C GLY A 92 -9.96 13.29 1.09
N ARG A 93 -9.11 13.18 2.12
CA ARG A 93 -9.27 13.96 3.36
C ARG A 93 -9.02 15.46 3.19
N ILE A 94 -8.20 15.85 2.22
CA ILE A 94 -7.87 17.25 1.94
C ILE A 94 -9.04 17.93 1.22
N PHE A 95 -9.77 17.19 0.38
CA PHE A 95 -10.83 17.72 -0.47
C PHE A 95 -12.24 17.50 0.10
N ASN A 96 -12.45 16.43 0.86
CA ASN A 96 -13.73 16.11 1.48
C ASN A 96 -13.66 16.48 2.95
N GLY A 97 -13.95 17.70 3.34
CA GLY A 97 -13.95 18.16 4.74
C GLY A 97 -14.52 17.11 5.71
N ASN A 98 -14.31 17.29 7.00
CA ASN A 98 -14.80 16.35 8.02
C ASN A 98 -16.30 16.06 7.78
N PRO A 99 -16.70 14.79 7.59
CA PRO A 99 -18.10 14.46 7.49
C PRO A 99 -18.77 14.86 8.82
N SER A 100 -19.67 15.81 8.77
CA SER A 100 -20.47 16.28 9.90
C SER A 100 -21.63 15.33 10.26
N VAL A 101 -21.51 14.06 9.90
CA VAL A 101 -22.49 13.05 10.25
C VAL A 101 -22.09 12.46 11.60
N GLU A 102 -23.00 12.50 12.58
CA GLU A 102 -22.96 11.62 13.77
C GLU A 102 -23.10 10.16 13.30
N SER A 103 -22.05 9.63 12.66
CA SER A 103 -21.96 8.24 12.28
C SER A 103 -21.44 7.47 13.48
N HIS A 104 -22.09 6.36 13.82
CA HIS A 104 -21.51 5.39 14.74
C HIS A 104 -20.10 5.05 14.24
N LYS A 105 -19.10 5.37 15.03
CA LYS A 105 -17.72 5.11 14.68
C LYS A 105 -17.43 3.65 14.99
N ILE A 106 -17.20 2.85 13.95
CA ILE A 106 -16.73 1.47 14.08
C ILE A 106 -15.20 1.50 14.18
N LYS A 107 -14.65 0.96 15.25
CA LYS A 107 -13.21 0.86 15.47
C LYS A 107 -12.71 -0.49 14.96
N VAL A 108 -11.94 -0.45 13.89
CA VAL A 108 -11.35 -1.64 13.27
C VAL A 108 -9.86 -1.70 13.61
N ALA A 109 -9.39 -2.82 14.12
CA ALA A 109 -7.99 -3.12 14.31
C ALA A 109 -7.52 -4.21 13.36
N THR A 110 -6.30 -4.09 12.88
CA THR A 110 -5.60 -5.15 12.15
C THR A 110 -4.27 -5.42 12.82
N TYR A 111 -3.96 -6.69 13.09
CA TYR A 111 -2.79 -7.10 13.83
C TYR A 111 -2.17 -8.36 13.25
N ASN A 112 -0.89 -8.26 12.83
CA ASN A 112 -0.13 -9.43 12.45
C ASN A 112 0.37 -10.12 13.72
N VAL A 113 -0.19 -11.29 14.04
CA VAL A 113 0.15 -12.03 15.24
C VAL A 113 1.39 -12.91 15.10
N HIS A 114 1.94 -13.00 13.87
CA HIS A 114 3.15 -13.79 13.58
C HIS A 114 3.14 -15.19 14.22
N SER A 115 2.01 -15.87 14.10
CA SER A 115 1.76 -17.19 14.73
C SER A 115 1.96 -17.19 16.27
N PHE A 116 1.80 -16.04 16.93
CA PHE A 116 2.07 -15.79 18.35
C PHE A 116 3.52 -16.09 18.78
N ASN A 117 4.46 -16.09 17.85
CA ASN A 117 5.85 -16.41 18.08
C ASN A 117 6.77 -15.45 17.32
N PHE A 118 7.25 -14.43 18.00
CA PHE A 118 8.17 -13.46 17.39
C PHE A 118 9.60 -13.70 17.91
N ARG A 119 10.54 -13.98 17.02
CA ARG A 119 11.96 -14.20 17.34
C ARG A 119 12.21 -15.25 18.43
N LYS A 120 11.39 -16.34 18.48
CA LYS A 120 11.38 -17.38 19.50
C LYS A 120 10.89 -16.92 20.89
N GLU A 121 10.31 -15.74 20.99
CA GLU A 121 9.58 -15.28 22.17
C GLU A 121 8.09 -15.46 21.92
N TYR A 122 7.40 -16.09 22.86
CA TYR A 122 5.95 -16.28 22.78
C TYR A 122 5.24 -14.98 23.14
N ILE A 123 4.27 -14.62 22.34
CA ILE A 123 3.41 -13.46 22.61
C ILE A 123 2.20 -13.97 23.40
N PRO A 124 2.01 -13.53 24.67
CA PRO A 124 0.86 -13.93 25.46
C PRO A 124 -0.44 -13.46 24.80
N ILE A 125 -1.33 -14.39 24.54
CA ILE A 125 -2.61 -14.08 23.87
C ILE A 125 -3.46 -13.13 24.71
N ASN A 126 -3.40 -13.26 26.05
CA ASN A 126 -4.16 -12.42 26.96
C ASN A 126 -3.71 -10.95 26.91
N ASP A 127 -2.42 -10.67 26.73
CA ASP A 127 -1.91 -9.30 26.62
C ASP A 127 -2.49 -8.59 25.38
N ILE A 128 -2.63 -9.35 24.27
CA ILE A 128 -3.28 -8.86 23.05
C ILE A 128 -4.77 -8.64 23.29
N ALA A 129 -5.43 -9.61 23.92
CA ALA A 129 -6.87 -9.54 24.19
C ALA A 129 -7.21 -8.37 25.12
N ASP A 130 -6.43 -8.16 26.18
CA ASP A 130 -6.58 -7.05 27.10
C ASP A 130 -6.39 -5.70 26.39
N TYR A 131 -5.36 -5.58 25.55
CA TYR A 131 -5.14 -4.36 24.75
C TYR A 131 -6.32 -4.06 23.83
N ILE A 132 -6.78 -5.06 23.09
CA ILE A 132 -7.92 -4.91 22.14
C ILE A 132 -9.21 -4.53 22.87
N SER A 133 -9.46 -5.15 24.03
CA SER A 133 -10.61 -4.85 24.88
C SER A 133 -10.55 -3.42 25.43
N ASN A 134 -9.39 -3.01 25.98
CA ASN A 134 -9.18 -1.65 26.51
C ASN A 134 -9.36 -0.58 25.44
N GLU A 135 -8.95 -0.88 24.21
CA GLU A 135 -9.11 0.00 23.04
C GLU A 135 -10.55 0.01 22.50
N LYS A 136 -11.45 -0.83 23.01
CA LYS A 136 -12.84 -0.96 22.54
C LYS A 136 -12.92 -1.13 21.02
N VAL A 137 -12.23 -2.13 20.52
CA VAL A 137 -12.22 -2.49 19.11
C VAL A 137 -13.49 -3.26 18.77
N ASP A 138 -14.20 -2.83 17.72
CA ASP A 138 -15.43 -3.49 17.26
C ASP A 138 -15.15 -4.63 16.29
N ILE A 139 -14.10 -4.50 15.47
CA ILE A 139 -13.69 -5.54 14.50
C ILE A 139 -12.18 -5.72 14.59
N LEU A 140 -11.74 -6.95 14.86
CA LEU A 140 -10.34 -7.33 14.90
C LEU A 140 -9.99 -8.29 13.76
N CYS A 141 -9.03 -7.90 12.92
CA CYS A 141 -8.47 -8.74 11.85
C CYS A 141 -7.07 -9.18 12.23
N MET A 142 -6.88 -10.47 12.52
CA MET A 142 -5.56 -11.04 12.79
C MET A 142 -4.98 -11.66 11.52
N GLN A 143 -3.74 -11.33 11.23
CA GLN A 143 -2.94 -11.86 10.13
C GLN A 143 -1.90 -12.84 10.67
N GLU A 144 -1.44 -13.75 9.82
CA GLU A 144 -0.47 -14.79 10.17
C GLU A 144 -0.88 -15.63 11.38
N TYR A 145 -2.18 -15.88 11.51
CA TYR A 145 -2.72 -16.75 12.56
C TYR A 145 -2.45 -18.22 12.23
N THR A 146 -1.92 -18.96 13.20
CA THR A 146 -1.83 -20.42 13.16
C THR A 146 -2.21 -21.00 14.53
N PRO A 147 -2.92 -22.12 14.60
CA PRO A 147 -3.31 -22.76 15.87
C PRO A 147 -2.19 -23.60 16.48
N ASN A 148 -0.92 -23.31 16.17
CA ASN A 148 0.21 -24.11 16.62
C ASN A 148 0.54 -23.92 18.11
N LEU A 149 0.38 -22.69 18.60
CA LEU A 149 0.68 -22.33 19.99
C LEU A 149 -0.57 -22.28 20.86
N TYR A 150 -1.61 -21.65 20.33
CA TYR A 150 -2.92 -21.56 20.95
C TYR A 150 -3.95 -22.23 20.04
N SER A 151 -4.78 -23.12 20.63
CA SER A 151 -5.89 -23.74 19.92
C SER A 151 -6.93 -22.69 19.49
N ASP A 152 -7.75 -23.04 18.52
CA ASP A 152 -8.87 -22.17 18.10
C ASP A 152 -9.83 -21.90 19.26
N GLU A 153 -9.98 -22.84 20.21
CA GLU A 153 -10.80 -22.69 21.41
C GLU A 153 -10.19 -21.72 22.42
N GLU A 154 -8.89 -21.84 22.71
CA GLU A 154 -8.18 -20.90 23.59
C GLU A 154 -8.20 -19.50 23.04
N THR A 155 -7.99 -19.35 21.73
CA THR A 155 -8.04 -18.05 21.06
C THR A 155 -9.45 -17.45 21.11
N ARG A 156 -10.48 -18.26 20.87
CA ARG A 156 -11.88 -17.82 20.98
C ARG A 156 -12.22 -17.37 22.40
N ASN A 157 -11.73 -18.09 23.43
CA ASN A 157 -11.98 -17.74 24.80
C ASN A 157 -11.28 -16.45 25.21
N ALA A 158 -10.04 -16.23 24.75
CA ALA A 158 -9.30 -14.99 24.99
C ALA A 158 -10.01 -13.75 24.40
N PHE A 159 -10.58 -13.91 23.22
CA PHE A 159 -11.33 -12.84 22.52
C PHE A 159 -12.86 -12.97 22.70
N GLY A 160 -13.31 -13.47 23.86
CA GLY A 160 -14.73 -13.73 24.16
C GLY A 160 -15.63 -12.51 24.20
N ASN A 161 -15.08 -11.28 24.03
CA ASN A 161 -15.85 -10.04 23.89
C ASN A 161 -16.46 -9.87 22.50
N PHE A 162 -16.08 -10.71 21.54
CA PHE A 162 -16.60 -10.69 20.18
C PHE A 162 -17.61 -11.82 19.99
N ASP A 163 -18.73 -11.51 19.35
CA ASP A 163 -19.83 -12.46 19.12
C ASP A 163 -19.55 -13.42 17.96
N VAL A 164 -18.81 -12.97 16.97
CA VAL A 164 -18.53 -13.71 15.74
C VAL A 164 -17.04 -13.90 15.53
N MET A 165 -16.66 -15.13 15.16
CA MET A 165 -15.31 -15.47 14.68
C MET A 165 -15.41 -16.10 13.30
N ALA A 166 -14.76 -15.47 12.31
CA ALA A 166 -14.56 -16.03 10.98
C ALA A 166 -13.09 -16.38 10.77
N LEU A 167 -12.80 -17.65 10.49
CA LEU A 167 -11.46 -18.15 10.28
C LEU A 167 -11.30 -18.65 8.84
N ARG A 168 -10.29 -18.15 8.13
CA ARG A 168 -9.89 -18.66 6.82
C ARG A 168 -8.48 -19.25 6.91
N LYS A 169 -8.38 -20.57 6.76
CA LYS A 169 -7.12 -21.33 6.63
C LYS A 169 -7.03 -21.89 5.22
N SER A 170 -5.84 -21.97 4.67
CA SER A 170 -5.59 -22.62 3.39
C SER A 170 -5.47 -24.16 3.59
N SER A 171 -4.84 -24.59 4.68
CA SER A 171 -4.78 -25.98 5.14
C SER A 171 -4.65 -26.02 6.66
N MET A 172 -4.69 -27.24 7.27
CA MET A 172 -4.62 -27.41 8.74
C MET A 172 -3.34 -26.85 9.39
N ASN A 173 -2.25 -26.69 8.63
CA ASN A 173 -0.94 -26.22 9.12
C ASN A 173 -0.49 -24.89 8.50
N GLU A 174 -1.36 -24.22 7.75
CA GLU A 174 -1.00 -22.99 7.06
C GLU A 174 -1.39 -21.75 7.84
N ILE A 175 -0.61 -20.71 7.61
CA ILE A 175 -0.85 -19.36 8.10
C ILE A 175 -2.21 -18.87 7.56
N GLY A 176 -3.07 -18.46 8.47
CA GLY A 176 -4.43 -18.03 8.16
C GLY A 176 -4.72 -16.58 8.49
N LEU A 177 -5.99 -16.21 8.28
CA LEU A 177 -6.55 -14.93 8.64
C LEU A 177 -7.78 -15.18 9.51
N VAL A 178 -7.89 -14.47 10.63
CA VAL A 178 -9.04 -14.54 11.55
C VAL A 178 -9.67 -13.16 11.66
N ILE A 179 -10.99 -13.12 11.63
CA ILE A 179 -11.77 -11.90 11.84
C ILE A 179 -12.72 -12.15 13.01
N TYR A 180 -12.70 -11.24 13.98
CA TYR A 180 -13.61 -11.17 15.12
C TYR A 180 -14.48 -9.91 14.99
N SER A 181 -15.77 -10.01 15.26
CA SER A 181 -16.73 -8.88 15.25
C SER A 181 -17.83 -9.03 16.30
#